data_fc30cb10322e806b9e181648f8116f28
#
_entry.id   fc30cb10322e806b9e181648f8116f28
#
_cell.length_a   1.000
_cell.length_b   1.000
_cell.length_c   1.000
_cell.angle_alpha   90.00
_cell.angle_beta   90.00
_cell.angle_gamma   90.00
#
_symmetry.space_group_name_H-M   'P 1'
#
loop_
_entity.id
_entity.type
_entity.pdbx_description
1 polymer ?
#
loop_
_entity_poly.entity_id
_entity_poly.type
_entity_poly.pdbx_seq_one_letter_code
_entity_poly.pdbx_strand_id
1 'polypeptide(L)'
;MLDVREVDEWNAGHIPGATLITLGSLERNAQAVPKDEQVVIVCRSGNRSAQARDILKRLGYQYVTSMKGGMNDWIRAGYDVEIGGN
;
A
#
# COMPACT_ATOMS: atom_id res chain seq x y z
N MET A 1 -5.47 -4.26 2.55
CA MET A 1 -4.53 -3.74 1.55
C MET A 1 -3.91 -2.45 2.05
N LEU A 2 -2.63 -2.30 1.87
CA LEU A 2 -1.88 -1.16 2.40
C LEU A 2 -1.36 -0.31 1.24
N ASP A 3 -1.75 0.97 1.21
CA ASP A 3 -1.27 1.92 0.20
C ASP A 3 -0.17 2.77 0.81
N VAL A 4 1.01 2.79 0.18
CA VAL A 4 2.18 3.50 0.72
C VAL A 4 2.55 4.72 -0.10
N ARG A 5 1.62 5.21 -0.92
CA ARG A 5 1.80 6.42 -1.72
C ARG A 5 1.66 7.68 -0.87
N GLU A 6 1.79 8.83 -1.51
CA GLU A 6 1.59 10.11 -0.84
C GLU A 6 0.10 10.45 -0.76
N VAL A 7 -0.23 11.39 0.12
CA VAL A 7 -1.63 11.77 0.38
C VAL A 7 -2.32 12.29 -0.88
N ASP A 8 -1.62 13.09 -1.68
CA ASP A 8 -2.21 13.63 -2.91
C ASP A 8 -2.50 12.53 -3.94
N GLU A 9 -1.66 11.52 -4.02
CA GLU A 9 -1.92 10.38 -4.88
C GLU A 9 -3.15 9.59 -4.40
N TRP A 10 -3.25 9.39 -3.10
CA TRP A 10 -4.40 8.72 -2.49
C TRP A 10 -5.70 9.47 -2.78
N ASN A 11 -5.67 10.78 -2.62
CA ASN A 11 -6.87 11.61 -2.85
C ASN A 11 -7.31 11.59 -4.31
N ALA A 12 -6.39 11.44 -5.24
CA ALA A 12 -6.72 11.37 -6.66
C ALA A 12 -7.34 10.02 -7.06
N GLY A 13 -7.17 9.01 -6.25
CA GLY A 13 -7.79 7.70 -6.51
C GLY A 13 -7.07 6.60 -5.75
N HIS A 14 -7.81 5.80 -5.00
CA HIS A 14 -7.24 4.69 -4.23
C HIS A 14 -8.19 3.50 -4.25
N ILE A 15 -7.67 2.33 -3.88
CA ILE A 15 -8.45 1.10 -3.85
C ILE A 15 -9.43 1.15 -2.68
N PRO A 16 -10.72 0.88 -2.93
CA PRO A 16 -11.70 0.87 -1.83
C PRO A 16 -11.30 -0.13 -0.74
N GLY A 17 -11.40 0.32 0.50
CA GLY A 17 -11.06 -0.52 1.66
C GLY A 17 -9.59 -0.54 2.02
N ALA A 18 -8.72 0.10 1.24
CA ALA A 18 -7.30 0.15 1.57
C ALA A 18 -7.04 1.14 2.71
N THR A 19 -5.90 0.96 3.37
CA THR A 19 -5.42 1.87 4.42
C THR A 19 -4.19 2.59 3.90
N LEU A 20 -4.11 3.90 4.11
CA LEU A 20 -2.96 4.69 3.70
C LEU A 20 -1.98 4.84 4.86
N ILE A 21 -0.74 4.39 4.63
CA ILE A 21 0.41 4.75 5.47
C ILE A 21 1.54 5.03 4.50
N THR A 22 1.93 6.29 4.37
CA THR A 22 2.96 6.67 3.40
C THR A 22 4.28 5.94 3.71
N LEU A 23 5.05 5.67 2.67
CA LEU A 23 6.32 4.94 2.83
C LEU A 23 7.21 5.61 3.88
N GLY A 24 7.28 6.94 3.87
CA GLY A 24 8.14 7.67 4.80
C GLY A 24 7.69 7.60 6.26
N SER A 25 6.46 7.24 6.53
CA SER A 25 5.94 7.11 7.89
C SER A 25 5.70 5.66 8.31
N LEU A 26 5.97 4.70 7.42
CA LEU A 26 5.59 3.31 7.65
C LEU A 26 6.27 2.73 8.87
N GLU A 27 7.54 2.97 9.04
CA GLU A 27 8.29 2.37 10.15
C GLU A 27 7.75 2.83 11.51
N ARG A 28 7.39 4.12 11.60
CA ARG A 28 6.83 4.68 12.84
C ARG A 28 5.42 4.20 13.13
N ASN A 29 4.69 3.81 12.09
CA ASN A 29 3.27 3.47 12.21
C ASN A 29 3.00 2.00 11.90
N ALA A 30 4.02 1.16 11.89
CA ALA A 30 3.88 -0.23 11.49
C ALA A 30 2.95 -1.02 12.41
N GLN A 31 2.80 -0.61 13.67
CA GLN A 31 1.90 -1.30 14.59
C GLN A 31 0.44 -1.25 14.13
N ALA A 32 0.07 -0.33 13.24
CA ALA A 32 -1.27 -0.27 12.67
C ALA A 32 -1.49 -1.35 11.60
N VAL A 33 -0.43 -2.03 11.16
CA VAL A 33 -0.51 -3.08 10.14
C VAL A 33 -0.55 -4.43 10.84
N PRO A 34 -1.58 -5.25 10.61
CA PRO A 34 -1.67 -6.56 11.28
C PRO A 34 -0.57 -7.49 10.83
N LYS A 35 0.01 -8.25 11.78
CA LYS A 35 1.09 -9.19 11.48
C LYS A 35 0.60 -10.59 11.15
N ASP A 36 -0.59 -10.93 11.58
CA ASP A 36 -1.13 -12.28 11.42
C ASP A 36 -2.04 -12.43 10.22
N GLU A 37 -2.10 -11.42 9.35
CA GLU A 37 -2.90 -11.44 8.14
C GLU A 37 -2.02 -11.19 6.92
N GLN A 38 -2.50 -11.63 5.77
CA GLN A 38 -1.84 -11.31 4.51
C GLN A 38 -1.95 -9.80 4.25
N VAL A 39 -0.82 -9.15 4.05
CA VAL A 39 -0.76 -7.73 3.73
C VAL A 39 -0.32 -7.57 2.28
N VAL A 40 -1.19 -6.98 1.45
CA VAL A 40 -0.86 -6.66 0.07
C VAL A 40 -0.56 -5.16 0.04
N ILE A 41 0.62 -4.81 -0.43
CA ILE A 41 1.10 -3.43 -0.44
C ILE A 41 1.03 -2.88 -1.85
N VAL A 42 0.45 -1.69 -2.00
CA VAL A 42 0.30 -1.06 -3.30
C VAL A 42 0.97 0.31 -3.32
N CYS A 43 1.60 0.63 -4.44
CA CYS A 43 2.04 1.99 -4.76
C CYS A 43 1.68 2.25 -6.22
N ARG A 44 2.30 3.24 -6.85
CA ARG A 44 1.96 3.58 -8.22
C ARG A 44 2.36 2.48 -9.21
N SER A 45 3.60 2.01 -9.13
CA SER A 45 4.14 1.09 -10.13
C SER A 45 4.84 -0.14 -9.55
N GLY A 46 5.05 -0.20 -8.24
CA GLY A 46 5.67 -1.34 -7.58
C GLY A 46 6.98 -1.06 -6.85
N ASN A 47 7.61 0.09 -7.07
CA ASN A 47 8.92 0.38 -6.45
C ASN A 47 8.81 0.68 -4.95
N ARG A 48 7.92 1.60 -4.58
CA ARG A 48 7.74 1.95 -3.17
C ARG A 48 7.15 0.79 -2.37
N SER A 49 6.24 0.03 -2.98
CA SER A 49 5.64 -1.12 -2.31
C SER A 49 6.67 -2.23 -2.06
N ALA A 50 7.65 -2.39 -2.94
CA ALA A 50 8.74 -3.33 -2.70
C ALA A 50 9.61 -2.89 -1.52
N GLN A 51 9.89 -1.58 -1.41
CA GLN A 51 10.62 -1.05 -0.27
C GLN A 51 9.83 -1.22 1.02
N ALA A 52 8.53 -0.97 0.97
CA ALA A 52 7.64 -1.16 2.13
C ALA A 52 7.61 -2.62 2.57
N ARG A 53 7.54 -3.54 1.62
CA ARG A 53 7.62 -4.98 1.92
C ARG A 53 8.89 -5.30 2.69
N ASP A 54 10.02 -4.78 2.24
CA ASP A 54 11.30 -5.04 2.89
C ASP A 54 11.35 -4.45 4.30
N ILE A 55 10.79 -3.26 4.49
CA ILE A 55 10.69 -2.64 5.81
C ILE A 55 9.88 -3.52 6.76
N LEU A 56 8.71 -3.97 6.31
CA LEU A 56 7.83 -4.79 7.15
C LEU A 56 8.46 -6.15 7.46
N LYS A 57 9.17 -6.74 6.50
CA LYS A 57 9.86 -8.00 6.75
C LYS A 57 10.93 -7.84 7.83
N ARG A 58 11.67 -6.73 7.81
CA ARG A 58 12.67 -6.47 8.87
C ARG A 58 12.01 -6.30 10.23
N LEU A 59 10.75 -5.86 10.26
CA LEU A 59 9.99 -5.69 11.50
C LEU A 59 9.26 -6.96 11.93
N GLY A 60 9.50 -8.09 11.26
CA GLY A 60 8.96 -9.37 11.66
C GLY A 60 7.69 -9.79 10.95
N TYR A 61 7.26 -9.07 9.92
CA TYR A 61 6.08 -9.45 9.14
C TYR A 61 6.42 -10.58 8.19
N GLN A 62 5.62 -11.64 8.19
CA GLN A 62 5.85 -12.82 7.34
C GLN A 62 4.97 -12.84 6.11
N TYR A 63 3.77 -12.24 6.19
CA TYR A 63 2.76 -12.38 5.16
C TYR A 63 2.56 -11.07 4.42
N VAL A 64 3.62 -10.59 3.78
CA VAL A 64 3.59 -9.32 3.05
C VAL A 64 3.99 -9.56 1.60
N THR A 65 3.27 -8.91 0.69
CA THR A 65 3.59 -8.97 -0.73
C THR A 65 3.39 -7.59 -1.36
N SER A 66 4.20 -7.28 -2.37
CA SER A 66 4.08 -6.05 -3.13
C SER A 66 3.22 -6.33 -4.36
N MET A 67 2.19 -5.52 -4.58
CA MET A 67 1.35 -5.65 -5.76
C MET A 67 2.14 -5.21 -6.99
N LYS A 68 2.45 -6.16 -7.87
CA LYS A 68 3.19 -5.89 -9.08
C LYS A 68 2.37 -4.98 -9.99
N GLY A 69 3.00 -3.94 -10.51
CA GLY A 69 2.32 -2.98 -11.38
C GLY A 69 1.49 -1.94 -10.64
N GLY A 70 1.19 -2.15 -9.37
CA GLY A 70 0.55 -1.18 -8.51
C GLY A 70 -0.73 -0.59 -9.05
N MET A 71 -0.98 0.68 -8.72
CA MET A 71 -2.18 1.39 -9.16
C MET A 71 -2.27 1.53 -10.67
N ASN A 72 -1.14 1.61 -11.36
CA ASN A 72 -1.18 1.69 -12.82
C ASN A 72 -1.89 0.49 -13.42
N ASP A 73 -1.57 -0.71 -12.95
CA ASP A 73 -2.22 -1.93 -13.46
C ASP A 73 -3.63 -2.08 -12.94
N TRP A 74 -3.88 -1.67 -11.71
CA TRP A 74 -5.23 -1.72 -11.13
C TRP A 74 -6.21 -0.89 -11.97
N ILE A 75 -5.82 0.34 -12.30
CA ILE A 75 -6.66 1.24 -13.09
C ILE A 75 -6.81 0.72 -14.52
N ARG A 76 -5.73 0.22 -15.11
CA ARG A 76 -5.76 -0.32 -16.48
C ARG A 76 -6.70 -1.52 -16.58
N ALA A 77 -6.79 -2.32 -15.51
CA ALA A 77 -7.68 -3.47 -15.48
C ALA A 77 -9.15 -3.09 -15.30
N GLY A 78 -9.44 -1.81 -15.01
CA GLY A 78 -10.81 -1.34 -14.88
C GLY A 78 -11.43 -1.56 -13.51
N TYR A 79 -10.64 -1.85 -12.49
CA TYR A 79 -11.16 -2.03 -11.13
C TYR A 79 -11.51 -0.68 -10.50
N ASP A 80 -12.39 -0.72 -9.52
CA ASP A 80 -12.92 0.48 -8.87
C ASP A 80 -11.85 1.25 -8.11
N VAL A 81 -12.01 2.59 -8.11
CA VAL A 81 -11.21 3.47 -7.25
C VAL A 81 -12.15 4.41 -6.53
N GLU A 82 -11.75 4.82 -5.33
CA GLU A 82 -12.42 5.89 -4.59
C GLU A 82 -11.58 7.14 -4.68
N ILE A 83 -12.27 8.29 -4.74
CA ILE A 83 -11.63 9.59 -4.81
C ILE A 83 -11.82 10.30 -3.48
N GLY A 84 -10.79 11.00 -3.01
CA GLY A 84 -10.89 11.78 -1.80
C GLY A 84 -10.23 11.16 -0.61
N GLY A 85 -10.22 11.90 0.47
CA GLY A 85 -9.36 11.62 1.61
C GLY A 85 -9.86 10.58 2.59
N ASN A 86 -10.83 9.91 2.42
CA ASN A 86 -11.34 8.85 3.31
C ASN A 86 -12.78 8.68 3.07
#